data_9175fc3667b606e40dc635a317512d3e
#
_entry.id   9175fc3667b606e40dc635a317512d3e
#
_cell.length_a   1.000
_cell.length_b   1.000
_cell.length_c   1.000
_cell.angle_alpha   90.00
_cell.angle_beta   90.00
_cell.angle_gamma   90.00
#
_symmetry.space_group_name_H-M   'P 1'
#
loop_
_entity.id
_entity.type
_entity.pdbx_description
1 polymer ?
#
loop_
_entity_poly.entity_id
_entity_poly.type
_entity_poly.pdbx_seq_one_letter_code
_entity_poly.pdbx_strand_id
1 'polypeptide(L)'
;MNETHNATLMPSVKTEGANGAGKRATRFMKADPTGRSRTTSPTFIFDRSRDTESTLENTRNPDTATLPGALGVFGQTRWSATKEVVDMTPAVAAARVTTLDSAPQKVRFDINRAAVIVIDMQNDFCTKGGWVAHLGGDYEADRAPIAPLQRLLPVVREMGVPVIWVNWGNRPDLANMPPNQLHLYKPTGTGIGLGEPLPEHGAHVLEKDSWAAAVVDELAPGPQDIRVDKYRISGFWDTPLDSILRNLGTRTVFFAGVNTDQCVLHTLTDANFLGYGCVLLSDCCATSSPAFCVEATEWNVKKCFGFVADSMQLESALKSNDHGGAR
;
A
#
# COMPACT_ATOMS: atom_id res chain seq x y z
N MET A 1 -31.67 33.87 -15.05
CA MET A 1 -30.46 34.03 -15.86
C MET A 1 -29.92 32.67 -16.08
N ASN A 2 -30.00 32.20 -17.33
CA ASN A 2 -29.66 30.82 -17.72
C ASN A 2 -28.14 30.72 -17.92
N GLU A 3 -27.51 29.83 -17.19
CA GLU A 3 -26.18 29.32 -17.58
C GLU A 3 -26.31 27.85 -18.00
N THR A 4 -26.08 27.64 -19.25
CA THR A 4 -26.15 26.39 -19.98
C THR A 4 -24.87 25.56 -19.66
N HIS A 5 -25.06 24.43 -19.03
CA HIS A 5 -24.00 23.41 -18.89
C HIS A 5 -23.83 22.69 -20.23
N ASN A 6 -22.68 22.87 -20.83
CA ASN A 6 -22.23 22.14 -22.01
C ASN A 6 -21.70 20.77 -21.60
N ALA A 7 -22.54 19.75 -21.67
CA ALA A 7 -22.12 18.36 -21.57
C ALA A 7 -21.63 17.90 -22.95
N THR A 8 -20.35 17.68 -23.09
CA THR A 8 -19.75 17.11 -24.31
C THR A 8 -20.09 15.61 -24.37
N LEU A 9 -21.04 15.27 -25.20
CA LEU A 9 -21.46 13.92 -25.55
C LEU A 9 -20.36 13.24 -26.39
N MET A 10 -19.98 12.05 -26.01
CA MET A 10 -19.12 11.15 -26.80
C MET A 10 -19.85 10.73 -28.11
N PRO A 11 -19.15 10.62 -29.24
CA PRO A 11 -19.78 10.19 -30.51
C PRO A 11 -20.04 8.67 -30.49
N SER A 12 -21.25 8.31 -30.92
CA SER A 12 -21.66 6.92 -31.15
C SER A 12 -20.96 6.33 -32.37
N VAL A 13 -20.29 5.18 -32.17
CA VAL A 13 -19.69 4.41 -33.26
C VAL A 13 -20.77 3.53 -33.89
N LYS A 14 -21.05 3.73 -35.20
CA LYS A 14 -21.83 2.84 -36.02
C LYS A 14 -21.00 1.61 -36.39
N THR A 15 -21.54 0.44 -36.12
CA THR A 15 -21.01 -0.85 -36.58
C THR A 15 -21.51 -1.13 -37.98
N GLU A 16 -20.63 -1.22 -38.97
CA GLU A 16 -20.90 -1.86 -40.27
C GLU A 16 -20.30 -3.28 -40.25
N GLY A 17 -21.12 -4.25 -40.62
CA GLY A 17 -20.73 -5.65 -40.64
C GLY A 17 -20.01 -6.03 -41.95
N ALA A 18 -19.09 -6.98 -41.83
CA ALA A 18 -18.59 -7.74 -42.99
C ALA A 18 -18.42 -9.23 -42.62
N ASN A 19 -19.17 -10.04 -43.31
CA ASN A 19 -19.07 -11.50 -43.35
C ASN A 19 -17.77 -11.99 -44.00
N GLY A 20 -17.16 -13.05 -43.45
CA GLY A 20 -16.05 -13.72 -44.11
C GLY A 20 -15.73 -15.05 -43.45
N ALA A 21 -16.34 -16.11 -43.95
CA ALA A 21 -16.07 -17.51 -43.51
C ALA A 21 -14.73 -18.01 -44.04
N GLY A 22 -13.89 -18.57 -43.19
CA GLY A 22 -12.65 -19.26 -43.57
C GLY A 22 -12.38 -20.44 -42.63
N LYS A 23 -12.81 -21.63 -43.04
CA LYS A 23 -12.47 -22.92 -42.42
C LYS A 23 -10.96 -23.21 -42.55
N ARG A 24 -10.27 -23.50 -41.48
CA ARG A 24 -9.01 -24.27 -41.53
C ARG A 24 -8.99 -25.37 -40.46
N ALA A 25 -8.61 -26.53 -40.95
CA ALA A 25 -8.67 -27.83 -40.33
C ALA A 25 -7.69 -27.97 -39.13
N THR A 26 -8.16 -28.59 -38.08
CA THR A 26 -7.40 -29.10 -36.94
C THR A 26 -6.77 -30.43 -37.29
N ARG A 27 -5.45 -30.54 -37.20
CA ARG A 27 -4.67 -31.79 -37.33
C ARG A 27 -4.41 -32.33 -35.92
N PHE A 28 -5.10 -33.40 -35.56
CA PHE A 28 -4.82 -34.15 -34.33
C PHE A 28 -3.51 -34.93 -34.51
N MET A 29 -2.54 -34.71 -33.60
CA MET A 29 -1.43 -35.64 -33.41
C MET A 29 -1.79 -36.62 -32.30
N LYS A 30 -1.73 -37.91 -32.61
CA LYS A 30 -1.88 -39.04 -31.68
C LYS A 30 -0.64 -39.12 -30.78
N ALA A 31 -0.86 -39.26 -29.47
CA ALA A 31 0.18 -39.59 -28.50
C ALA A 31 0.49 -41.08 -28.52
N ASP A 32 1.77 -41.41 -28.45
CA ASP A 32 2.34 -42.75 -28.34
C ASP A 32 2.40 -43.18 -26.85
N PRO A 33 1.90 -44.37 -26.47
CA PRO A 33 1.86 -44.82 -25.09
C PRO A 33 2.95 -45.82 -24.77
N THR A 34 4.24 -45.49 -24.77
CA THR A 34 5.26 -46.29 -24.08
C THR A 34 6.54 -45.47 -23.82
N GLY A 35 6.73 -45.04 -22.60
CA GLY A 35 7.98 -44.38 -22.21
C GLY A 35 8.05 -44.12 -20.71
N ARG A 36 8.32 -45.13 -19.89
CA ARG A 36 8.63 -44.98 -18.48
C ARG A 36 9.97 -44.25 -18.33
N SER A 37 9.92 -42.98 -17.97
CA SER A 37 11.06 -42.26 -17.41
C SER A 37 10.92 -42.24 -15.88
N ARG A 38 11.81 -42.92 -15.17
CA ARG A 38 11.99 -42.78 -13.73
C ARG A 38 12.74 -41.49 -13.48
N THR A 39 12.04 -40.45 -13.08
CA THR A 39 12.65 -39.26 -12.47
C THR A 39 12.86 -39.56 -11.00
N THR A 40 14.11 -39.75 -10.60
CA THR A 40 14.53 -39.76 -9.20
C THR A 40 14.45 -38.32 -8.69
N SER A 41 13.55 -38.09 -7.72
CA SER A 41 13.53 -36.85 -6.95
C SER A 41 14.83 -36.68 -6.17
N PRO A 42 15.48 -35.53 -6.20
CA PRO A 42 16.63 -35.28 -5.34
C PRO A 42 16.16 -35.20 -3.87
N THR A 43 16.62 -36.15 -3.07
CA THR A 43 16.51 -36.09 -1.60
C THR A 43 17.48 -35.02 -1.13
N PHE A 44 16.96 -33.89 -0.68
CA PHE A 44 17.77 -32.88 0.02
C PHE A 44 18.12 -33.41 1.41
N ILE A 45 19.36 -33.91 1.54
CA ILE A 45 19.96 -34.19 2.84
C ILE A 45 20.50 -32.87 3.37
N PHE A 46 19.87 -32.32 4.41
CA PHE A 46 20.42 -31.18 5.17
C PHE A 46 21.61 -31.72 6.00
N ASP A 47 22.82 -31.42 5.57
CA ASP A 47 24.03 -31.62 6.35
C ASP A 47 24.10 -30.56 7.48
N ARG A 48 23.92 -31.01 8.72
CA ARG A 48 23.90 -30.17 9.94
C ARG A 48 25.30 -29.88 10.52
N SER A 49 26.36 -30.09 9.77
CA SER A 49 27.73 -30.05 10.32
C SER A 49 28.58 -28.82 9.94
N ARG A 50 27.98 -27.70 9.53
CA ARG A 50 28.73 -26.47 9.32
C ARG A 50 28.06 -25.30 10.05
N ASP A 51 28.34 -25.21 11.36
CA ASP A 51 28.20 -23.94 12.11
C ASP A 51 29.31 -22.99 11.64
N THR A 52 29.01 -22.21 10.58
CA THR A 52 29.79 -21.02 10.32
C THR A 52 28.97 -19.83 10.82
N GLU A 53 29.38 -19.28 11.95
CA GLU A 53 28.97 -17.95 12.41
C GLU A 53 29.22 -16.93 11.30
N SER A 54 28.17 -16.58 10.54
CA SER A 54 28.18 -15.36 9.76
C SER A 54 27.55 -14.27 10.62
N THR A 55 28.38 -13.46 11.22
CA THR A 55 28.01 -12.18 11.84
C THR A 55 27.56 -11.22 10.74
N LEU A 56 26.28 -11.31 10.38
CA LEU A 56 25.59 -10.19 9.74
C LEU A 56 25.26 -9.19 10.84
N GLU A 57 26.02 -8.12 10.93
CA GLU A 57 25.71 -6.97 11.78
C GLU A 57 24.33 -6.43 11.41
N ASN A 58 23.37 -6.76 12.25
CA ASN A 58 21.98 -6.38 12.09
C ASN A 58 21.79 -5.00 12.74
N THR A 59 21.88 -3.93 11.97
CA THR A 59 21.62 -2.54 12.40
C THR A 59 20.12 -2.31 12.69
N ARG A 60 19.48 -3.23 13.43
CA ARG A 60 18.06 -3.17 13.78
C ARG A 60 17.91 -2.80 15.25
N ASN A 61 17.09 -1.79 15.48
CA ASN A 61 16.55 -1.24 16.73
C ASN A 61 17.09 -1.89 18.04
N PRO A 62 17.83 -1.15 18.90
CA PRO A 62 18.46 -1.67 20.10
C PRO A 62 17.50 -2.19 21.18
N ASP A 63 16.22 -1.85 21.12
CA ASP A 63 15.22 -2.30 22.12
C ASP A 63 14.63 -3.69 21.85
N THR A 64 15.02 -4.36 20.77
CA THR A 64 14.67 -5.76 20.57
C THR A 64 15.78 -6.66 21.08
N ALA A 65 15.96 -6.76 22.40
CA ALA A 65 16.76 -7.83 22.97
C ALA A 65 16.25 -9.16 22.41
N THR A 66 16.96 -9.70 21.42
CA THR A 66 16.66 -11.02 20.87
C THR A 66 16.97 -12.03 21.95
N LEU A 67 15.94 -12.59 22.56
CA LEU A 67 16.10 -13.77 23.39
C LEU A 67 16.82 -14.84 22.55
N PRO A 68 17.79 -15.55 23.11
CA PRO A 68 18.43 -16.67 22.41
C PRO A 68 17.33 -17.59 21.87
N GLY A 69 17.37 -17.91 20.56
CA GLY A 69 16.36 -18.74 19.92
C GLY A 69 15.07 -18.03 19.47
N ALA A 70 15.01 -16.70 19.50
CA ALA A 70 13.85 -15.97 19.00
C ALA A 70 13.70 -16.11 17.48
N LEU A 71 12.51 -16.47 17.03
CA LEU A 71 12.12 -16.59 15.62
C LEU A 71 11.07 -15.54 15.28
N GLY A 72 11.36 -14.70 14.31
CA GLY A 72 10.50 -13.57 13.90
C GLY A 72 11.08 -12.22 14.29
N VAL A 73 10.71 -11.18 13.54
CA VAL A 73 11.28 -9.82 13.64
C VAL A 73 10.44 -8.95 14.57
N PHE A 74 9.12 -9.13 14.61
CA PHE A 74 8.18 -8.24 15.29
C PHE A 74 7.57 -8.90 16.53
N GLY A 75 7.52 -8.13 17.63
CA GLY A 75 7.32 -8.60 18.99
C GLY A 75 6.14 -9.54 19.25
N GLN A 76 4.95 -9.26 18.67
CA GLN A 76 3.72 -10.00 19.01
C GLN A 76 3.54 -11.32 18.25
N THR A 77 4.33 -11.56 17.22
CA THR A 77 4.28 -12.79 16.39
C THR A 77 5.54 -13.63 16.51
N ARG A 78 6.40 -13.34 17.50
CA ARG A 78 7.63 -14.09 17.74
C ARG A 78 7.34 -15.42 18.39
N TRP A 79 8.06 -16.42 17.93
CA TRP A 79 8.22 -17.70 18.61
C TRP A 79 9.58 -17.75 19.27
N SER A 80 9.79 -18.70 20.17
CA SER A 80 11.11 -19.04 20.67
C SER A 80 11.38 -20.52 20.47
N ALA A 81 12.65 -20.91 20.32
CA ALA A 81 13.01 -22.29 20.11
C ALA A 81 14.22 -22.67 20.95
N THR A 82 14.18 -23.85 21.59
CA THR A 82 15.29 -24.57 22.16
C THR A 82 15.51 -25.86 21.36
N LYS A 83 16.46 -26.72 21.81
CA LYS A 83 16.64 -28.06 21.21
C LYS A 83 15.44 -28.97 21.45
N GLU A 84 14.70 -28.75 22.53
CA GLU A 84 13.65 -29.63 23.03
C GLU A 84 12.26 -29.11 22.70
N VAL A 85 12.08 -27.76 22.67
CA VAL A 85 10.77 -27.14 22.59
C VAL A 85 10.77 -25.93 21.64
N VAL A 86 9.74 -25.83 20.81
CA VAL A 86 9.37 -24.60 20.09
C VAL A 86 8.16 -24.02 20.80
N ASP A 87 8.32 -22.85 21.40
CA ASP A 87 7.21 -22.10 21.99
C ASP A 87 6.59 -21.17 20.93
N MET A 88 5.36 -21.47 20.54
CA MET A 88 4.56 -20.72 19.59
C MET A 88 3.57 -19.76 20.26
N THR A 89 3.62 -19.65 21.59
CA THR A 89 2.77 -18.74 22.35
C THR A 89 3.17 -17.30 22.06
N PRO A 90 2.25 -16.44 21.56
CA PRO A 90 2.58 -15.05 21.31
C PRO A 90 3.01 -14.33 22.59
N ALA A 91 4.10 -13.59 22.54
CA ALA A 91 4.45 -12.72 23.64
C ALA A 91 3.37 -11.63 23.77
N VAL A 92 2.63 -11.64 24.88
CA VAL A 92 1.61 -10.63 25.16
C VAL A 92 2.30 -9.40 25.76
N ALA A 93 2.68 -8.44 24.95
CA ALA A 93 3.07 -7.13 25.45
C ALA A 93 1.86 -6.44 26.11
N ALA A 94 2.09 -5.73 27.21
CA ALA A 94 1.04 -4.90 27.82
C ALA A 94 0.48 -3.93 26.78
N ALA A 95 -0.84 -3.83 26.66
CA ALA A 95 -1.47 -2.93 25.70
C ALA A 95 -1.17 -1.47 26.08
N ARG A 96 -0.75 -0.68 25.09
CA ARG A 96 -0.61 0.80 25.21
C ARG A 96 -1.86 1.44 24.63
N VAL A 97 -2.91 1.52 25.46
CA VAL A 97 -4.23 1.96 25.01
C VAL A 97 -4.34 3.47 25.07
N THR A 98 -4.87 4.07 24.01
CA THR A 98 -5.22 5.49 23.93
C THR A 98 -6.59 5.68 23.29
N THR A 99 -7.12 6.93 23.37
CA THR A 99 -8.40 7.29 22.77
C THR A 99 -8.18 8.41 21.76
N LEU A 100 -8.59 8.14 20.52
CA LEU A 100 -8.60 9.09 19.41
C LEU A 100 -9.94 9.79 19.35
N ASP A 101 -9.94 11.11 19.26
CA ASP A 101 -11.11 11.89 18.89
C ASP A 101 -11.33 11.74 17.39
N SER A 102 -12.47 11.21 16.98
CA SER A 102 -12.76 10.86 15.59
C SER A 102 -14.26 10.87 15.32
N ALA A 103 -14.65 10.88 14.04
CA ALA A 103 -16.03 10.77 13.62
C ALA A 103 -16.28 9.41 12.97
N PRO A 104 -17.47 8.77 13.15
CA PRO A 104 -18.64 9.26 13.87
C PRO A 104 -18.56 9.09 15.40
N GLN A 105 -17.53 8.43 15.93
CA GLN A 105 -17.34 8.16 17.35
C GLN A 105 -15.86 8.20 17.70
N LYS A 106 -15.52 8.43 18.98
CA LYS A 106 -14.16 8.25 19.48
C LYS A 106 -13.73 6.80 19.37
N VAL A 107 -12.47 6.58 18.97
CA VAL A 107 -11.88 5.24 18.84
C VAL A 107 -10.86 5.01 19.94
N ARG A 108 -11.01 3.92 20.68
CA ARG A 108 -10.00 3.43 21.60
C ARG A 108 -9.19 2.33 20.94
N PHE A 109 -7.86 2.45 20.90
CA PHE A 109 -6.99 1.49 20.23
C PHE A 109 -5.69 1.25 21.01
N ASP A 110 -5.02 0.14 20.68
CA ASP A 110 -3.71 -0.21 21.22
C ASP A 110 -2.62 0.30 20.26
N ILE A 111 -1.78 1.22 20.74
CA ILE A 111 -0.66 1.80 19.98
C ILE A 111 0.29 0.70 19.47
N ASN A 112 0.53 -0.36 20.26
CA ASN A 112 1.40 -1.48 19.88
C ASN A 112 0.83 -2.32 18.73
N ARG A 113 -0.44 -2.12 18.39
CA ARG A 113 -1.16 -2.82 17.32
C ARG A 113 -1.68 -1.88 16.24
N ALA A 114 -1.07 -0.71 16.13
CA ALA A 114 -1.39 0.29 15.12
C ALA A 114 -0.33 0.33 14.02
N ALA A 115 -0.70 0.82 12.85
CA ALA A 115 0.21 1.16 11.76
C ALA A 115 -0.31 2.37 10.99
N VAL A 116 0.57 3.20 10.43
CA VAL A 116 0.22 4.27 9.51
C VAL A 116 0.65 3.86 8.11
N ILE A 117 -0.29 3.90 7.16
CA ILE A 117 -0.04 3.66 5.73
C ILE A 117 -0.07 5.01 5.02
N VAL A 118 1.03 5.33 4.30
CA VAL A 118 1.14 6.50 3.43
C VAL A 118 1.18 6.03 1.99
N ILE A 119 0.20 6.50 1.19
CA ILE A 119 -0.07 5.98 -0.15
C ILE A 119 0.32 7.02 -1.19
N ASP A 120 1.12 6.60 -2.17
CA ASP A 120 1.41 7.30 -3.44
C ASP A 120 1.85 8.78 -3.29
N MET A 121 2.52 9.16 -2.20
CA MET A 121 3.14 10.48 -2.05
C MET A 121 4.43 10.58 -2.88
N GLN A 122 4.30 10.37 -4.21
CA GLN A 122 5.38 10.20 -5.17
C GLN A 122 5.51 11.39 -6.12
N ASN A 123 6.68 11.54 -6.76
CA ASN A 123 6.95 12.65 -7.67
C ASN A 123 5.95 12.75 -8.82
N ASP A 124 5.52 11.63 -9.39
CA ASP A 124 4.55 11.61 -10.49
C ASP A 124 3.18 12.17 -10.10
N PHE A 125 2.78 12.06 -8.84
CA PHE A 125 1.52 12.62 -8.33
C PHE A 125 1.70 14.05 -7.81
N CYS A 126 2.80 14.32 -7.10
CA CYS A 126 2.92 15.49 -6.24
C CYS A 126 3.99 16.49 -6.70
N THR A 127 4.57 16.37 -7.90
CA THR A 127 5.67 17.25 -8.35
C THR A 127 5.37 17.87 -9.71
N LYS A 128 5.81 19.13 -9.91
CA LYS A 128 5.60 19.89 -11.15
C LYS A 128 6.08 19.17 -12.41
N GLY A 129 7.15 18.37 -12.33
CA GLY A 129 7.65 17.57 -13.44
C GLY A 129 7.06 16.18 -13.54
N GLY A 130 6.14 15.82 -12.65
CA GLY A 130 5.52 14.50 -12.60
C GLY A 130 4.39 14.31 -13.61
N TRP A 131 3.87 13.10 -13.66
CA TRP A 131 2.88 12.68 -14.64
C TRP A 131 1.54 13.40 -14.50
N VAL A 132 1.04 13.61 -13.28
CA VAL A 132 -0.22 14.37 -13.05
C VAL A 132 -0.11 15.78 -13.62
N ALA A 133 1.02 16.47 -13.38
CA ALA A 133 1.28 17.79 -13.96
C ALA A 133 1.36 17.75 -15.49
N HIS A 134 2.02 16.72 -16.05
CA HIS A 134 2.10 16.49 -17.51
C HIS A 134 0.73 16.32 -18.15
N LEU A 135 -0.18 15.65 -17.48
CA LEU A 135 -1.58 15.49 -17.94
C LEU A 135 -2.44 16.73 -17.73
N GLY A 136 -1.90 17.81 -17.16
CA GLY A 136 -2.65 19.04 -16.83
C GLY A 136 -3.52 18.89 -15.59
N GLY A 137 -3.28 17.87 -14.76
CA GLY A 137 -3.94 17.70 -13.46
C GLY A 137 -3.41 18.66 -12.39
N ASP A 138 -4.17 18.83 -11.32
CA ASP A 138 -3.79 19.68 -10.18
C ASP A 138 -2.88 18.95 -9.19
N TYR A 139 -1.59 18.83 -9.54
CA TYR A 139 -0.60 18.23 -8.67
C TYR A 139 -0.37 19.05 -7.38
N GLU A 140 -0.69 20.37 -7.38
CA GLU A 140 -0.59 21.21 -6.17
C GLU A 140 -1.62 20.79 -5.12
N ALA A 141 -2.83 20.40 -5.54
CA ALA A 141 -3.82 19.83 -4.64
C ALA A 141 -3.28 18.55 -3.97
N ASP A 142 -2.63 17.68 -4.75
CA ASP A 142 -2.06 16.41 -4.25
C ASP A 142 -0.87 16.62 -3.28
N ARG A 143 -0.34 17.84 -3.14
CA ARG A 143 0.71 18.20 -2.18
C ARG A 143 0.17 18.55 -0.78
N ALA A 144 -1.13 18.79 -0.64
CA ALA A 144 -1.71 19.21 0.64
C ALA A 144 -1.34 18.28 1.84
N PRO A 145 -1.20 16.95 1.68
CA PRO A 145 -0.82 16.06 2.78
C PRO A 145 0.63 16.23 3.28
N ILE A 146 1.51 16.88 2.52
CA ILE A 146 2.94 16.96 2.85
C ILE A 146 3.15 17.61 4.22
N ALA A 147 2.62 18.79 4.45
CA ALA A 147 2.84 19.53 5.70
C ALA A 147 2.30 18.82 6.95
N PRO A 148 1.05 18.28 6.97
CA PRO A 148 0.59 17.48 8.10
C PRO A 148 1.39 16.19 8.30
N LEU A 149 1.81 15.51 7.24
CA LEU A 149 2.63 14.30 7.33
C LEU A 149 4.04 14.60 7.88
N GLN A 150 4.66 15.71 7.48
CA GLN A 150 5.94 16.14 8.03
C GLN A 150 5.90 16.32 9.55
N ARG A 151 4.78 16.79 10.09
CA ARG A 151 4.58 16.93 11.55
C ARG A 151 4.27 15.60 12.23
N LEU A 152 3.39 14.82 11.63
CA LEU A 152 2.86 13.59 12.24
C LEU A 152 3.87 12.43 12.24
N LEU A 153 4.57 12.18 11.11
CA LEU A 153 5.42 10.99 10.96
C LEU A 153 6.55 10.87 12.00
N PRO A 154 7.25 11.95 12.40
CA PRO A 154 8.21 11.87 13.50
C PRO A 154 7.58 11.36 14.81
N VAL A 155 6.40 11.85 15.17
CA VAL A 155 5.68 11.42 16.40
C VAL A 155 5.26 9.95 16.29
N VAL A 156 4.74 9.53 15.15
CA VAL A 156 4.37 8.13 14.88
C VAL A 156 5.57 7.20 15.09
N ARG A 157 6.73 7.56 14.52
CA ARG A 157 7.99 6.79 14.66
C ARG A 157 8.51 6.77 16.10
N GLU A 158 8.50 7.92 16.79
CA GLU A 158 8.89 8.03 18.21
C GLU A 158 8.04 7.12 19.10
N MET A 159 6.74 7.03 18.82
CA MET A 159 5.82 6.16 19.55
C MET A 159 5.95 4.68 19.18
N GLY A 160 6.84 4.32 18.26
CA GLY A 160 7.06 2.95 17.81
C GLY A 160 5.95 2.39 16.92
N VAL A 161 5.12 3.25 16.34
CA VAL A 161 4.08 2.85 15.38
C VAL A 161 4.73 2.70 14.00
N PRO A 162 4.62 1.55 13.34
CA PRO A 162 5.18 1.34 12.02
C PRO A 162 4.58 2.30 10.97
N VAL A 163 5.47 2.89 10.15
CA VAL A 163 5.10 3.63 8.95
C VAL A 163 5.32 2.73 7.74
N ILE A 164 4.29 2.58 6.91
CA ILE A 164 4.30 1.74 5.71
C ILE A 164 4.01 2.62 4.49
N TRP A 165 4.99 2.75 3.62
CA TRP A 165 4.85 3.44 2.35
C TRP A 165 4.33 2.45 1.31
N VAL A 166 3.14 2.70 0.79
CA VAL A 166 2.48 1.90 -0.24
C VAL A 166 2.47 2.71 -1.52
N ASN A 167 3.47 2.49 -2.36
CA ASN A 167 3.74 3.32 -3.51
C ASN A 167 3.48 2.58 -4.81
N TRP A 168 3.01 3.27 -5.81
CA TRP A 168 2.94 2.70 -7.15
C TRP A 168 4.34 2.41 -7.69
N GLY A 169 4.53 1.19 -8.20
CA GLY A 169 5.82 0.73 -8.70
C GLY A 169 5.63 -0.38 -9.74
N ASN A 170 5.31 -0.02 -11.00
CA ASN A 170 5.23 -1.00 -12.07
C ASN A 170 6.62 -1.48 -12.48
N ARG A 171 6.67 -2.73 -12.96
CA ARG A 171 7.89 -3.33 -13.50
C ARG A 171 8.30 -2.62 -14.80
N PRO A 172 9.61 -2.50 -15.10
CA PRO A 172 10.06 -1.90 -16.36
C PRO A 172 9.53 -2.61 -17.62
N ASP A 173 9.32 -3.94 -17.54
CA ASP A 173 8.78 -4.78 -18.63
C ASP A 173 7.24 -4.79 -18.67
N LEU A 174 6.57 -4.11 -17.75
CA LEU A 174 5.11 -4.07 -17.58
C LEU A 174 4.43 -5.45 -17.48
N ALA A 175 5.18 -6.52 -17.21
CA ALA A 175 4.63 -7.88 -17.13
C ALA A 175 3.58 -8.05 -16.01
N ASN A 176 3.54 -7.15 -15.04
CA ASN A 176 2.55 -7.09 -13.97
C ASN A 176 1.33 -6.20 -14.29
N MET A 177 1.27 -5.59 -15.50
CA MET A 177 0.25 -4.62 -15.86
C MET A 177 -0.73 -5.23 -16.90
N PRO A 178 -1.97 -5.54 -16.52
CA PRO A 178 -2.96 -6.04 -17.46
C PRO A 178 -3.50 -4.90 -18.35
N PRO A 179 -4.02 -5.23 -19.56
CA PRO A 179 -4.49 -4.23 -20.52
C PRO A 179 -5.55 -3.26 -20.00
N ASN A 180 -6.45 -3.72 -19.12
CA ASN A 180 -7.45 -2.85 -18.51
C ASN A 180 -6.83 -1.76 -17.63
N GLN A 181 -5.75 -2.07 -16.93
CA GLN A 181 -5.04 -1.09 -16.09
C GLN A 181 -4.29 -0.07 -16.98
N LEU A 182 -3.64 -0.53 -18.05
CA LEU A 182 -2.99 0.36 -19.01
C LEU A 182 -3.99 1.26 -19.71
N HIS A 183 -5.15 0.70 -20.13
CA HIS A 183 -6.22 1.45 -20.77
C HIS A 183 -6.80 2.56 -19.88
N LEU A 184 -6.96 2.30 -18.57
CA LEU A 184 -7.51 3.27 -17.63
C LEU A 184 -6.76 4.62 -17.66
N TYR A 185 -5.44 4.55 -17.79
CA TYR A 185 -4.56 5.72 -17.82
C TYR A 185 -4.14 6.17 -19.22
N LYS A 186 -4.64 5.50 -20.25
CA LYS A 186 -4.41 5.82 -21.67
C LYS A 186 -5.65 5.47 -22.52
N PRO A 187 -6.82 6.08 -22.21
CA PRO A 187 -8.11 5.60 -22.72
C PRO A 187 -8.27 5.72 -24.23
N THR A 188 -7.56 6.65 -24.87
CA THR A 188 -7.56 6.82 -26.34
C THR A 188 -6.45 6.03 -27.05
N GLY A 189 -5.58 5.34 -26.28
CA GLY A 189 -4.38 4.70 -26.82
C GLY A 189 -3.28 5.70 -27.25
N THR A 190 -3.49 7.00 -27.05
CA THR A 190 -2.53 8.08 -27.34
C THR A 190 -2.16 8.85 -26.08
N GLY A 191 -1.09 9.62 -26.13
CA GLY A 191 -0.54 10.30 -24.95
C GLY A 191 0.43 9.40 -24.16
N ILE A 192 0.85 9.83 -22.96
CA ILE A 192 1.82 9.13 -22.12
C ILE A 192 1.09 8.43 -20.99
N GLY A 193 1.22 7.11 -20.93
CA GLY A 193 0.65 6.25 -19.91
C GLY A 193 1.70 5.60 -19.02
N LEU A 194 1.26 4.64 -18.18
CA LEU A 194 2.12 3.91 -17.26
C LEU A 194 3.31 3.26 -17.96
N GLY A 195 4.52 3.42 -17.40
CA GLY A 195 5.76 2.84 -17.91
C GLY A 195 6.34 3.53 -19.14
N GLU A 196 5.71 4.60 -19.66
CA GLU A 196 6.24 5.38 -20.79
C GLU A 196 7.08 6.57 -20.29
N PRO A 197 8.12 7.01 -21.05
CA PRO A 197 8.99 8.09 -20.60
C PRO A 197 8.30 9.44 -20.67
N LEU A 198 8.45 10.24 -19.61
CA LEU A 198 8.04 11.65 -19.59
C LEU A 198 9.04 12.50 -20.40
N PRO A 199 8.57 13.40 -21.28
CA PRO A 199 9.44 14.18 -22.15
C PRO A 199 10.34 15.17 -21.40
N GLU A 200 9.94 15.60 -20.21
CA GLU A 200 10.65 16.60 -19.40
C GLU A 200 12.02 16.10 -18.90
N HIS A 201 12.12 14.79 -18.59
CA HIS A 201 13.33 14.24 -17.95
C HIS A 201 13.60 12.76 -18.30
N GLY A 202 12.71 12.12 -19.08
CA GLY A 202 12.89 10.74 -19.55
C GLY A 202 12.64 9.66 -18.49
N ALA A 203 12.22 9.99 -17.27
CA ALA A 203 11.80 9.00 -16.30
C ALA A 203 10.49 8.35 -16.74
N HIS A 204 10.37 7.05 -16.54
CA HIS A 204 9.19 6.30 -16.93
C HIS A 204 8.12 6.41 -15.85
N VAL A 205 6.89 6.69 -16.30
CA VAL A 205 5.73 6.91 -15.43
C VAL A 205 5.54 5.76 -14.44
N LEU A 206 5.65 6.08 -13.14
CA LEU A 206 5.45 5.18 -12.00
C LEU A 206 6.25 3.87 -12.09
N GLU A 207 7.37 3.87 -12.81
CA GLU A 207 8.27 2.73 -12.86
C GLU A 207 9.05 2.61 -11.55
N LYS A 208 9.05 1.41 -10.98
CA LYS A 208 9.75 1.11 -9.74
C LYS A 208 11.21 1.56 -9.80
N ASP A 209 11.70 2.12 -8.70
CA ASP A 209 13.08 2.59 -8.50
C ASP A 209 13.48 3.78 -9.41
N SER A 210 12.53 4.38 -10.16
CA SER A 210 12.73 5.61 -10.91
C SER A 210 12.49 6.86 -10.05
N TRP A 211 12.94 8.04 -10.55
CA TRP A 211 12.57 9.32 -9.95
C TRP A 211 11.05 9.52 -9.90
N ALA A 212 10.35 9.10 -10.96
CA ALA A 212 8.90 9.23 -11.09
C ALA A 212 8.16 8.54 -9.93
N ALA A 213 8.59 7.33 -9.57
CA ALA A 213 8.02 6.54 -8.48
C ALA A 213 8.65 6.85 -7.09
N ALA A 214 9.66 7.71 -7.00
CA ALA A 214 10.24 8.09 -5.71
C ALA A 214 9.25 8.91 -4.88
N VAL A 215 9.28 8.72 -3.56
CA VAL A 215 8.56 9.60 -2.62
C VAL A 215 9.13 11.01 -2.72
N VAL A 216 8.26 12.02 -2.64
CA VAL A 216 8.68 13.42 -2.66
C VAL A 216 9.74 13.70 -1.59
N ASP A 217 10.74 14.52 -1.91
CA ASP A 217 11.90 14.76 -1.04
C ASP A 217 11.51 15.30 0.35
N GLU A 218 10.40 16.03 0.44
CA GLU A 218 9.91 16.61 1.69
C GLU A 218 9.42 15.57 2.70
N LEU A 219 9.14 14.34 2.24
CA LEU A 219 8.59 13.26 3.08
C LEU A 219 9.54 12.07 3.25
N ALA A 220 10.81 12.21 2.95
CA ALA A 220 11.81 11.14 2.90
C ALA A 220 11.53 9.98 3.88
N PRO A 221 11.28 8.75 3.36
CA PRO A 221 11.02 7.58 4.22
C PRO A 221 12.20 7.31 5.15
N GLY A 222 11.89 7.04 6.41
CA GLY A 222 12.90 6.69 7.42
C GLY A 222 13.53 5.30 7.16
N PRO A 223 14.71 5.02 7.73
CA PRO A 223 15.42 3.75 7.49
C PRO A 223 14.70 2.52 8.06
N GLN A 224 13.77 2.72 8.99
CA GLN A 224 12.97 1.65 9.58
C GLN A 224 11.57 1.54 8.97
N ASP A 225 11.19 2.47 8.10
CA ASP A 225 9.90 2.46 7.43
C ASP A 225 9.84 1.27 6.46
N ILE A 226 8.66 0.70 6.34
CA ILE A 226 8.40 -0.42 5.45
C ILE A 226 7.95 0.11 4.09
N ARG A 227 8.45 -0.48 3.01
CA ARG A 227 8.08 -0.11 1.64
C ARG A 227 7.36 -1.26 0.96
N VAL A 228 6.25 -0.95 0.30
CA VAL A 228 5.43 -1.89 -0.46
C VAL A 228 5.14 -1.28 -1.82
N ASP A 229 5.57 -1.95 -2.88
CA ASP A 229 5.21 -1.56 -4.24
C ASP A 229 3.83 -2.14 -4.60
N LYS A 230 2.96 -1.29 -5.11
CA LYS A 230 1.67 -1.70 -5.68
C LYS A 230 1.58 -1.33 -7.16
N TYR A 231 0.69 -2.00 -7.86
CA TYR A 231 0.36 -1.74 -9.27
C TYR A 231 -1.13 -2.01 -9.53
N ARG A 232 -1.91 -1.81 -8.49
CA ARG A 232 -3.39 -1.76 -8.49
C ARG A 232 -3.81 -0.52 -7.73
N ILE A 233 -5.06 -0.11 -7.87
CA ILE A 233 -5.62 0.99 -7.07
C ILE A 233 -5.49 0.69 -5.59
N SER A 234 -5.96 -0.47 -5.14
CA SER A 234 -5.76 -0.92 -3.77
C SER A 234 -4.34 -1.43 -3.54
N GLY A 235 -3.78 -1.10 -2.38
CA GLY A 235 -2.49 -1.58 -1.91
C GLY A 235 -2.49 -3.04 -1.43
N PHE A 236 -3.64 -3.71 -1.34
CA PHE A 236 -3.71 -5.10 -0.88
C PHE A 236 -3.59 -6.14 -2.01
N TRP A 237 -4.01 -5.77 -3.22
CA TRP A 237 -4.01 -6.72 -4.34
C TRP A 237 -2.61 -6.90 -4.94
N ASP A 238 -2.18 -8.16 -5.02
CA ASP A 238 -0.89 -8.58 -5.60
C ASP A 238 0.34 -8.00 -4.85
N THR A 239 0.20 -7.68 -3.57
CA THR A 239 1.27 -7.12 -2.73
C THR A 239 1.46 -7.92 -1.43
N PRO A 240 2.57 -7.75 -0.71
CA PRO A 240 2.77 -8.35 0.60
C PRO A 240 2.12 -7.59 1.75
N LEU A 241 1.30 -6.55 1.52
CA LEU A 241 0.81 -5.65 2.57
C LEU A 241 0.08 -6.37 3.69
N ASP A 242 -0.87 -7.27 3.38
CA ASP A 242 -1.62 -8.02 4.38
C ASP A 242 -0.71 -8.92 5.23
N SER A 243 0.24 -9.61 4.59
CA SER A 243 1.23 -10.45 5.30
C SER A 243 2.08 -9.62 6.25
N ILE A 244 2.50 -8.42 5.85
CA ILE A 244 3.26 -7.49 6.67
C ILE A 244 2.43 -7.05 7.88
N LEU A 245 1.20 -6.58 7.67
CA LEU A 245 0.32 -6.14 8.75
C LEU A 245 0.01 -7.26 9.76
N ARG A 246 -0.19 -8.50 9.29
CA ARG A 246 -0.38 -9.68 10.16
C ARG A 246 0.87 -9.98 10.97
N ASN A 247 2.05 -9.94 10.34
CA ASN A 247 3.32 -10.17 11.05
C ASN A 247 3.64 -9.08 12.07
N LEU A 248 3.22 -7.85 11.84
CA LEU A 248 3.28 -6.76 12.81
C LEU A 248 2.27 -6.94 13.96
N GLY A 249 1.28 -7.80 13.81
CA GLY A 249 0.18 -7.96 14.76
C GLY A 249 -0.81 -6.78 14.72
N THR A 250 -0.82 -6.02 13.63
CA THR A 250 -1.64 -4.82 13.45
C THR A 250 -3.13 -5.13 13.54
N ARG A 251 -3.89 -4.23 14.18
CA ARG A 251 -5.34 -4.27 14.30
C ARG A 251 -5.98 -2.97 13.85
N THR A 252 -5.29 -1.85 14.04
CA THR A 252 -5.77 -0.51 13.66
C THR A 252 -4.84 0.08 12.63
N VAL A 253 -5.40 0.56 11.52
CA VAL A 253 -4.64 1.13 10.41
C VAL A 253 -5.12 2.56 10.15
N PHE A 254 -4.17 3.49 10.11
CA PHE A 254 -4.38 4.87 9.74
C PHE A 254 -3.95 5.09 8.29
N PHE A 255 -4.80 5.73 7.49
CA PHE A 255 -4.60 5.92 6.05
C PHE A 255 -4.34 7.37 5.72
N ALA A 256 -3.30 7.61 4.93
CA ALA A 256 -2.87 8.91 4.43
C ALA A 256 -2.39 8.80 2.97
N GLY A 257 -2.28 9.93 2.27
CA GLY A 257 -1.72 10.03 0.92
C GLY A 257 -2.72 10.38 -0.16
N VAL A 258 -2.45 9.98 -1.37
CA VAL A 258 -3.23 10.33 -2.57
C VAL A 258 -3.60 9.09 -3.40
N ASN A 259 -4.68 9.14 -4.22
CA ASN A 259 -5.78 10.13 -4.12
C ASN A 259 -6.81 9.62 -3.12
N THR A 260 -7.39 10.54 -2.36
CA THR A 260 -8.35 10.23 -1.27
C THR A 260 -9.44 9.27 -1.69
N ASP A 261 -10.08 9.54 -2.82
CA ASP A 261 -11.23 8.81 -3.39
C ASP A 261 -10.83 7.58 -4.23
N GLN A 262 -9.54 7.38 -4.47
CA GLN A 262 -9.01 6.32 -5.32
C GLN A 262 -8.13 5.35 -4.50
N CYS A 263 -6.79 5.49 -4.58
CA CYS A 263 -5.87 4.55 -3.94
C CYS A 263 -6.05 4.48 -2.43
N VAL A 264 -6.31 5.62 -1.77
CA VAL A 264 -6.53 5.66 -0.32
C VAL A 264 -7.83 4.95 0.04
N LEU A 265 -8.97 5.36 -0.54
CA LEU A 265 -10.27 4.75 -0.25
C LEU A 265 -10.29 3.25 -0.52
N HIS A 266 -9.78 2.81 -1.68
CA HIS A 266 -9.83 1.39 -2.04
C HIS A 266 -8.89 0.53 -1.18
N THR A 267 -7.74 1.06 -0.76
CA THR A 267 -6.87 0.37 0.19
C THR A 267 -7.53 0.29 1.58
N LEU A 268 -8.19 1.37 2.02
CA LEU A 268 -8.92 1.40 3.28
C LEU A 268 -10.12 0.41 3.27
N THR A 269 -10.87 0.35 2.19
CA THR A 269 -12.02 -0.56 2.08
C THR A 269 -11.59 -2.02 2.11
N ASP A 270 -10.53 -2.38 1.41
CA ASP A 270 -9.99 -3.74 1.44
C ASP A 270 -9.44 -4.10 2.83
N ALA A 271 -8.77 -3.16 3.51
CA ALA A 271 -8.36 -3.36 4.90
C ALA A 271 -9.56 -3.64 5.83
N ASN A 272 -10.65 -2.88 5.67
CA ASN A 272 -11.88 -3.12 6.41
C ASN A 272 -12.45 -4.52 6.13
N PHE A 273 -12.51 -4.94 4.87
CA PHE A 273 -12.99 -6.29 4.49
C PHE A 273 -12.09 -7.41 5.02
N LEU A 274 -10.79 -7.14 5.23
CA LEU A 274 -9.86 -8.06 5.87
C LEU A 274 -9.93 -8.04 7.41
N GLY A 275 -10.76 -7.17 7.99
CA GLY A 275 -11.03 -7.12 9.42
C GLY A 275 -10.14 -6.17 10.23
N TYR A 276 -9.45 -5.24 9.60
CA TYR A 276 -8.73 -4.17 10.28
C TYR A 276 -9.68 -3.05 10.72
N GLY A 277 -9.40 -2.41 11.87
CA GLY A 277 -10.00 -1.13 12.24
C GLY A 277 -9.37 -0.01 11.41
N CYS A 278 -10.16 0.72 10.63
CA CYS A 278 -9.67 1.68 9.66
C CYS A 278 -9.98 3.12 10.08
N VAL A 279 -8.99 4.00 9.98
CA VAL A 279 -9.13 5.44 10.23
C VAL A 279 -8.52 6.22 9.07
N LEU A 280 -9.31 7.04 8.40
CA LEU A 280 -8.86 8.00 7.39
C LEU A 280 -8.34 9.27 8.10
N LEU A 281 -7.12 9.69 7.79
CA LEU A 281 -6.56 10.96 8.25
C LEU A 281 -6.86 12.04 7.21
N SER A 282 -7.95 12.80 7.43
CA SER A 282 -8.53 13.67 6.40
C SER A 282 -7.60 14.78 5.92
N ASP A 283 -6.83 15.40 6.81
CA ASP A 283 -5.85 16.44 6.47
C ASP A 283 -4.53 15.88 5.89
N CYS A 284 -4.31 14.56 6.05
CA CYS A 284 -3.20 13.83 5.46
C CYS A 284 -3.58 13.15 4.14
N CYS A 285 -4.76 13.41 3.60
CA CYS A 285 -5.22 12.89 2.30
C CYS A 285 -5.60 14.05 1.38
N ALA A 286 -5.34 13.86 0.09
CA ALA A 286 -5.75 14.82 -0.94
C ALA A 286 -6.10 14.11 -2.25
N THR A 287 -6.68 14.84 -3.17
CA THR A 287 -6.99 14.38 -4.51
C THR A 287 -7.13 15.54 -5.48
N SER A 288 -6.73 15.31 -6.72
CA SER A 288 -7.02 16.17 -7.85
C SER A 288 -8.43 15.94 -8.45
N SER A 289 -9.22 15.04 -7.88
CA SER A 289 -10.61 14.81 -8.24
C SER A 289 -11.52 15.97 -7.78
N PRO A 290 -12.74 16.11 -8.34
CA PRO A 290 -13.71 17.11 -7.87
C PRO A 290 -14.02 16.99 -6.38
N ALA A 291 -14.27 18.12 -5.70
CA ALA A 291 -14.46 18.18 -4.24
C ALA A 291 -15.51 17.19 -3.68
N PHE A 292 -16.59 16.95 -4.43
CA PHE A 292 -17.62 15.97 -4.02
C PHE A 292 -17.08 14.54 -3.84
N CYS A 293 -15.95 14.20 -4.50
CA CYS A 293 -15.32 12.89 -4.33
C CYS A 293 -14.73 12.74 -2.91
N VAL A 294 -14.15 13.80 -2.35
CA VAL A 294 -13.68 13.83 -0.96
C VAL A 294 -14.85 13.70 0.00
N GLU A 295 -15.90 14.50 -0.20
CA GLU A 295 -17.10 14.48 0.64
C GLU A 295 -17.77 13.09 0.64
N ALA A 296 -17.91 12.47 -0.55
CA ALA A 296 -18.45 11.12 -0.70
C ALA A 296 -17.56 10.08 -0.03
N THR A 297 -16.24 10.21 -0.16
CA THR A 297 -15.27 9.30 0.47
C THR A 297 -15.38 9.35 1.98
N GLU A 298 -15.32 10.54 2.59
CA GLU A 298 -15.44 10.68 4.04
C GLU A 298 -16.79 10.19 4.56
N TRP A 299 -17.87 10.48 3.81
CA TRP A 299 -19.20 9.98 4.17
C TRP A 299 -19.25 8.46 4.17
N ASN A 300 -18.71 7.81 3.11
CA ASN A 300 -18.66 6.36 2.99
C ASN A 300 -17.78 5.73 4.08
N VAL A 301 -16.62 6.32 4.38
CA VAL A 301 -15.75 5.83 5.45
C VAL A 301 -16.51 5.85 6.78
N LYS A 302 -17.14 6.98 7.14
CA LYS A 302 -17.91 7.13 8.39
C LYS A 302 -19.12 6.20 8.47
N LYS A 303 -19.71 5.80 7.35
CA LYS A 303 -20.92 4.97 7.30
C LYS A 303 -20.65 3.49 7.16
N CYS A 304 -19.60 3.10 6.45
CA CYS A 304 -19.42 1.72 6.00
C CYS A 304 -18.07 1.11 6.40
N PHE A 305 -16.99 1.92 6.50
CA PHE A 305 -15.64 1.34 6.50
C PHE A 305 -14.80 1.69 7.72
N GLY A 306 -15.19 2.68 8.53
CA GLY A 306 -14.39 3.03 9.69
C GLY A 306 -14.64 4.43 10.22
N PHE A 307 -13.56 5.17 10.46
CA PHE A 307 -13.56 6.44 11.16
C PHE A 307 -12.76 7.48 10.38
N VAL A 308 -13.02 8.76 10.66
CA VAL A 308 -12.27 9.90 10.11
C VAL A 308 -11.73 10.72 11.27
N ALA A 309 -10.46 11.05 11.22
CA ALA A 309 -9.78 11.94 12.15
C ALA A 309 -8.78 12.82 11.36
N ASP A 310 -8.15 13.77 12.03
CA ASP A 310 -7.03 14.54 11.48
C ASP A 310 -5.69 14.18 12.15
N SER A 311 -4.59 14.71 11.59
CA SER A 311 -3.24 14.46 12.11
C SER A 311 -3.03 14.97 13.52
N MET A 312 -3.63 16.09 13.89
CA MET A 312 -3.51 16.69 15.23
C MET A 312 -4.22 15.85 16.28
N GLN A 313 -5.39 15.29 15.94
CA GLN A 313 -6.13 14.38 16.79
C GLN A 313 -5.35 13.09 17.04
N LEU A 314 -4.72 12.52 15.99
CA LEU A 314 -3.86 11.33 16.15
C LEU A 314 -2.60 11.67 16.98
N GLU A 315 -1.93 12.77 16.69
CA GLU A 315 -0.76 13.22 17.46
C GLU A 315 -1.09 13.40 18.94
N SER A 316 -2.22 14.06 19.25
CA SER A 316 -2.71 14.22 20.62
C SER A 316 -2.98 12.88 21.30
N ALA A 317 -3.63 11.95 20.61
CA ALA A 317 -3.92 10.62 21.12
C ALA A 317 -2.63 9.83 21.41
N LEU A 318 -1.64 9.89 20.53
CA LEU A 318 -0.36 9.20 20.71
C LEU A 318 0.45 9.75 21.89
N LYS A 319 0.41 11.07 22.12
CA LYS A 319 1.13 11.76 23.21
C LYS A 319 0.42 11.67 24.55
N SER A 320 -0.89 11.51 24.57
CA SER A 320 -1.70 11.49 25.78
C SER A 320 -1.61 10.17 26.53
N ASN A 321 -0.52 9.41 26.51
CA ASN A 321 -0.33 8.17 27.25
C ASN A 321 -1.34 8.04 28.40
N ASP A 322 -2.54 7.63 28.07
CA ASP A 322 -3.56 7.32 29.08
C ASP A 322 -3.06 6.07 29.81
N HIS A 323 -2.25 6.27 30.85
CA HIS A 323 -2.01 5.27 31.87
C HIS A 323 -3.35 5.05 32.59
N GLY A 324 -4.34 4.62 31.82
CA GLY A 324 -5.64 4.21 32.31
C GLY A 324 -5.44 3.06 33.26
N GLY A 325 -5.38 3.41 34.56
CA GLY A 325 -5.43 2.46 35.64
C GLY A 325 -6.57 1.45 35.37
N ALA A 326 -6.25 0.21 35.58
CA ALA A 326 -7.22 -0.88 35.63
C ALA A 326 -8.45 -0.43 36.45
N ARG A 327 -9.64 -0.45 35.80
CA ARG A 327 -10.92 -0.56 36.46
C ARG A 327 -11.52 -1.89 36.12
#